data_875c0e927d04ccf36ec642307b744f03
#
_entry.id   875c0e927d04ccf36ec642307b744f03
#
_cell.length_a   1.000
_cell.length_b   1.000
_cell.length_c   1.000
_cell.angle_alpha   90.00
_cell.angle_beta   90.00
_cell.angle_gamma   90.00
#
_symmetry.space_group_name_H-M   'P 1'
#
loop_
_entity.id
_entity.type
_entity.pdbx_description
1 polymer ?
#
loop_
_entity_poly.entity_id
_entity_poly.type
_entity_poly.pdbx_seq_one_letter_code
_entity_poly.pdbx_strand_id
1 'polypeptide(L)'
;KDGRTEEAREFLSQFDGDLDKIIVEKMYTNNIIINEFLTKKSKDCRQKNIDFVAVVNGELKLIKNVDIFCVLSNLLDNAIEAQTFVDNKRVEVFIDENEDVCSLKIYNSISDDMVKAFKEDTLFKTHKKDKLMHGYGLKNVNDVVKKYNGRINYSIIGTCVLCCSVILYREK
;
A
#
# COMPACT_ATOMS: atom_id res chain seq x y z
N LYS A 1 35.36 -26.34 24.05
CA LYS A 1 34.15 -25.46 23.97
C LYS A 1 34.00 -24.80 22.59
N ASP A 2 35.00 -24.84 21.72
CA ASP A 2 35.00 -24.13 20.42
C ASP A 2 34.39 -24.92 19.24
N GLY A 3 34.29 -26.26 19.32
CA GLY A 3 33.81 -27.08 18.20
C GLY A 3 32.32 -26.87 17.85
N ARG A 4 31.48 -26.61 18.84
CA ARG A 4 30.02 -26.40 18.60
C ARG A 4 29.68 -25.05 17.96
N THR A 5 30.54 -24.08 18.12
CA THR A 5 30.37 -22.73 17.53
C THR A 5 30.78 -22.73 16.07
N GLU A 6 31.77 -23.53 15.70
CA GLU A 6 32.21 -23.68 14.31
C GLU A 6 31.25 -24.53 13.49
N GLU A 7 30.74 -25.65 14.04
CA GLU A 7 29.68 -26.46 13.43
C GLU A 7 28.35 -25.67 13.23
N ALA A 8 28.01 -24.83 14.21
CA ALA A 8 26.83 -23.95 14.06
C ALA A 8 27.02 -22.85 13.00
N ARG A 9 28.26 -22.33 12.85
CA ARG A 9 28.58 -21.35 11.78
C ARG A 9 28.60 -22.00 10.41
N GLU A 10 29.18 -23.20 10.28
CA GLU A 10 29.16 -23.97 9.02
C GLU A 10 27.71 -24.33 8.64
N PHE A 11 26.88 -24.75 9.60
CA PHE A 11 25.46 -25.03 9.36
C PHE A 11 24.71 -23.77 8.92
N LEU A 12 24.93 -22.63 9.58
CA LEU A 12 24.32 -21.36 9.19
C LEU A 12 24.83 -20.85 7.84
N SER A 13 26.10 -21.05 7.51
CA SER A 13 26.66 -20.63 6.20
C SER A 13 26.13 -21.47 5.03
N GLN A 14 25.71 -22.71 5.26
CA GLN A 14 24.99 -23.50 4.24
C GLN A 14 23.57 -23.01 3.97
N PHE A 15 22.97 -22.32 4.95
CA PHE A 15 21.64 -21.71 4.81
C PHE A 15 21.67 -20.27 4.27
N ASP A 16 22.80 -19.56 4.35
CA ASP A 16 22.93 -18.17 3.88
C ASP A 16 22.65 -18.01 2.36
N GLY A 17 22.86 -19.08 1.58
CA GLY A 17 22.51 -19.12 0.15
C GLY A 17 21.05 -19.49 -0.14
N ASP A 18 20.36 -20.13 0.80
CA ASP A 18 18.97 -20.60 0.63
C ASP A 18 17.96 -19.79 1.44
N LEU A 19 18.41 -18.98 2.42
CA LEU A 19 17.52 -18.05 3.17
C LEU A 19 16.91 -16.99 2.26
N ASP A 20 17.59 -16.58 1.20
CA ASP A 20 17.03 -15.73 0.14
C ASP A 20 16.01 -16.47 -0.74
N LYS A 21 16.00 -17.82 -0.71
CA LYS A 21 15.03 -18.66 -1.45
C LYS A 21 13.88 -19.15 -0.59
N ILE A 22 14.06 -19.24 0.74
CA ILE A 22 12.95 -19.38 1.68
C ILE A 22 12.39 -17.96 1.89
N ILE A 23 11.74 -17.45 0.88
CA ILE A 23 10.80 -16.35 1.06
C ILE A 23 9.68 -16.92 1.94
N VAL A 24 9.81 -16.74 3.25
CA VAL A 24 8.64 -16.84 4.14
C VAL A 24 7.71 -15.78 3.60
N GLU A 25 6.70 -16.20 2.85
CA GLU A 25 5.71 -15.28 2.31
C GLU A 25 5.12 -14.55 3.51
N LYS A 26 5.43 -13.25 3.59
CA LYS A 26 5.01 -12.43 4.72
C LYS A 26 3.49 -12.43 4.75
N MET A 27 2.92 -13.02 5.79
CA MET A 27 1.49 -13.00 6.00
C MET A 27 1.11 -11.64 6.59
N TYR A 28 0.35 -10.87 5.84
CA TYR A 28 -0.11 -9.53 6.23
C TYR A 28 -1.42 -9.60 7.03
N THR A 29 -2.30 -10.53 6.68
CA THR A 29 -3.64 -10.68 7.27
C THR A 29 -4.20 -12.08 7.04
N ASN A 30 -5.15 -12.49 7.88
CA ASN A 30 -5.93 -13.73 7.71
C ASN A 30 -6.97 -13.63 6.57
N ASN A 31 -7.25 -12.44 6.06
CA ASN A 31 -8.10 -12.28 4.88
C ASN A 31 -7.30 -12.69 3.63
N ILE A 32 -7.62 -13.88 3.10
CA ILE A 32 -6.85 -14.52 2.02
C ILE A 32 -6.74 -13.61 0.80
N ILE A 33 -7.84 -12.95 0.38
CA ILE A 33 -7.87 -12.11 -0.82
C ILE A 33 -6.92 -10.90 -0.67
N ILE A 34 -6.99 -10.24 0.47
CA ILE A 34 -6.15 -9.06 0.76
C ILE A 34 -4.70 -9.48 0.98
N ASN A 35 -4.47 -10.63 1.63
CA ASN A 35 -3.12 -11.17 1.83
C ASN A 35 -2.43 -11.45 0.50
N GLU A 36 -3.07 -12.17 -0.41
CA GLU A 36 -2.55 -12.48 -1.75
C GLU A 36 -2.28 -11.21 -2.56
N PHE A 37 -3.20 -10.24 -2.47
CA PHE A 37 -3.03 -8.96 -3.15
C PHE A 37 -1.79 -8.21 -2.63
N LEU A 38 -1.64 -8.04 -1.31
CA LEU A 38 -0.50 -7.35 -0.71
C LEU A 38 0.82 -8.09 -0.98
N THR A 39 0.81 -9.42 -0.93
CA THR A 39 1.97 -10.26 -1.28
C THR A 39 2.41 -10.02 -2.71
N LYS A 40 1.48 -10.00 -3.67
CA LYS A 40 1.78 -9.69 -5.07
C LYS A 40 2.35 -8.28 -5.22
N LYS A 41 1.74 -7.28 -4.59
CA LYS A 41 2.21 -5.89 -4.65
C LYS A 41 3.60 -5.72 -4.03
N SER A 42 3.89 -6.44 -2.94
CA SER A 42 5.23 -6.47 -2.36
C SER A 42 6.29 -7.00 -3.34
N LYS A 43 5.98 -8.10 -4.06
CA LYS A 43 6.86 -8.65 -5.10
C LYS A 43 7.08 -7.65 -6.25
N ASP A 44 5.99 -7.01 -6.74
CA ASP A 44 6.05 -5.99 -7.80
C ASP A 44 6.91 -4.77 -7.37
N CYS A 45 6.74 -4.31 -6.14
CA CYS A 45 7.52 -3.21 -5.55
C CYS A 45 9.01 -3.56 -5.46
N ARG A 46 9.34 -4.77 -5.01
CA ARG A 46 10.73 -5.25 -4.94
C ARG A 46 11.41 -5.24 -6.31
N GLN A 47 10.71 -5.70 -7.37
CA GLN A 47 11.24 -5.66 -8.75
C GLN A 47 11.50 -4.24 -9.26
N LYS A 48 10.80 -3.24 -8.71
CA LYS A 48 10.94 -1.82 -9.06
C LYS A 48 11.84 -1.06 -8.10
N ASN A 49 12.52 -1.74 -7.16
CA ASN A 49 13.33 -1.15 -6.09
C ASN A 49 12.53 -0.14 -5.23
N ILE A 50 11.27 -0.45 -4.94
CA ILE A 50 10.40 0.34 -4.07
C ILE A 50 10.43 -0.30 -2.68
N ASP A 51 10.77 0.47 -1.64
CA ASP A 51 10.62 0.06 -0.24
C ASP A 51 9.14 -0.02 0.10
N PHE A 52 8.66 -1.26 0.32
CA PHE A 52 7.24 -1.53 0.53
C PHE A 52 6.98 -2.07 1.92
N VAL A 53 6.13 -1.38 2.66
CA VAL A 53 5.67 -1.79 4.00
C VAL A 53 4.16 -1.90 4.00
N ALA A 54 3.62 -3.00 4.54
CA ALA A 54 2.19 -3.13 4.80
C ALA A 54 1.96 -3.67 6.20
N VAL A 55 1.01 -3.07 6.92
CA VAL A 55 0.55 -3.47 8.25
C VAL A 55 -0.96 -3.52 8.21
N VAL A 56 -1.52 -4.65 8.64
CA VAL A 56 -2.97 -4.87 8.68
C VAL A 56 -3.34 -5.32 10.08
N ASN A 57 -4.20 -4.57 10.73
CA ASN A 57 -4.78 -4.86 12.03
C ASN A 57 -6.28 -5.07 11.87
N GLY A 58 -6.82 -6.12 12.48
CA GLY A 58 -8.23 -6.50 12.34
C GLY A 58 -8.44 -7.66 11.36
N GLU A 59 -9.66 -8.13 11.29
CA GLU A 59 -10.03 -9.31 10.50
C GLU A 59 -10.52 -8.97 9.08
N LEU A 60 -10.71 -7.69 8.79
CA LEU A 60 -11.24 -7.16 7.53
C LEU A 60 -12.59 -7.80 7.14
N LYS A 61 -13.51 -7.82 8.09
CA LYS A 61 -14.87 -8.37 7.93
C LYS A 61 -15.96 -7.29 7.84
N LEU A 62 -15.64 -6.06 8.24
CA LEU A 62 -16.57 -4.94 8.27
C LEU A 62 -16.99 -4.52 6.86
N ILE A 63 -16.03 -4.53 5.94
CA ILE A 63 -16.19 -4.11 4.56
C ILE A 63 -16.17 -5.32 3.64
N LYS A 64 -17.03 -5.36 2.62
CA LYS A 64 -17.01 -6.45 1.63
C LYS A 64 -15.65 -6.54 0.95
N ASN A 65 -15.13 -7.76 0.78
CA ASN A 65 -13.81 -7.99 0.17
C ASN A 65 -13.64 -7.30 -1.19
N VAL A 66 -14.67 -7.28 -2.02
CA VAL A 66 -14.64 -6.64 -3.35
C VAL A 66 -14.47 -5.12 -3.22
N ASP A 67 -15.06 -4.50 -2.21
CA ASP A 67 -15.01 -3.06 -2.01
C ASP A 67 -13.66 -2.63 -1.42
N ILE A 68 -13.16 -3.34 -0.39
CA ILE A 68 -11.82 -3.06 0.17
C ILE A 68 -10.73 -3.31 -0.88
N PHE A 69 -10.86 -4.39 -1.69
CA PHE A 69 -9.96 -4.65 -2.80
C PHE A 69 -10.00 -3.53 -3.85
N CYS A 70 -11.19 -3.04 -4.20
CA CYS A 70 -11.37 -1.93 -5.14
C CYS A 70 -10.63 -0.67 -4.65
N VAL A 71 -10.79 -0.30 -3.37
CA VAL A 71 -10.10 0.86 -2.79
C VAL A 71 -8.59 0.65 -2.79
N LEU A 72 -8.13 -0.49 -2.24
CA LEU A 72 -6.70 -0.80 -2.14
C LEU A 72 -6.01 -0.84 -3.50
N SER A 73 -6.60 -1.53 -4.49
CA SER A 73 -5.96 -1.67 -5.79
C SER A 73 -5.77 -0.33 -6.48
N ASN A 74 -6.82 0.50 -6.51
CA ASN A 74 -6.76 1.79 -7.17
C ASN A 74 -5.78 2.77 -6.48
N LEU A 75 -5.81 2.84 -5.15
CA LEU A 75 -4.94 3.78 -4.42
C LEU A 75 -3.49 3.30 -4.39
N LEU A 76 -3.26 2.00 -4.28
CA LEU A 76 -1.92 1.44 -4.23
C LEU A 76 -1.25 1.46 -5.60
N ASP A 77 -1.99 1.23 -6.69
CA ASP A 77 -1.48 1.37 -8.04
C ASP A 77 -1.04 2.81 -8.33
N ASN A 78 -1.83 3.80 -7.93
CA ASN A 78 -1.46 5.21 -8.03
C ASN A 78 -0.19 5.54 -7.22
N ALA A 79 -0.08 5.02 -5.99
CA ALA A 79 1.08 5.22 -5.13
C ALA A 79 2.36 4.61 -5.74
N ILE A 80 2.27 3.40 -6.31
CA ILE A 80 3.39 2.71 -6.98
C ILE A 80 3.79 3.42 -8.27
N GLU A 81 2.83 3.89 -9.06
CA GLU A 81 3.09 4.63 -10.29
C GLU A 81 3.83 5.95 -10.01
N ALA A 82 3.45 6.66 -8.95
CA ALA A 82 4.13 7.89 -8.53
C ALA A 82 5.62 7.68 -8.21
N GLN A 83 6.04 6.45 -7.85
CA GLN A 83 7.45 6.13 -7.58
C GLN A 83 8.36 6.20 -8.81
N THR A 84 7.79 6.28 -10.02
CA THR A 84 8.58 6.45 -11.25
C THR A 84 9.32 7.79 -11.29
N PHE A 85 8.82 8.78 -10.55
CA PHE A 85 9.30 10.16 -10.58
C PHE A 85 10.08 10.57 -9.34
N VAL A 86 10.50 9.62 -8.50
CA VAL A 86 11.24 9.88 -7.27
C VAL A 86 12.45 8.96 -7.13
N ASP A 87 13.52 9.46 -6.49
CA ASP A 87 14.74 8.69 -6.25
C ASP A 87 14.59 7.77 -5.02
N ASN A 88 14.05 8.31 -3.92
CA ASN A 88 13.81 7.55 -2.69
C ASN A 88 12.40 6.95 -2.72
N LYS A 89 12.29 5.77 -3.32
CA LYS A 89 11.02 5.09 -3.60
C LYS A 89 10.50 4.38 -2.36
N ARG A 90 9.39 4.85 -1.82
CA ARG A 90 8.76 4.24 -0.65
C ARG A 90 7.23 4.28 -0.73
N VAL A 91 6.60 3.16 -0.39
CA VAL A 91 5.14 3.02 -0.29
C VAL A 91 4.81 2.26 0.99
N GLU A 92 3.97 2.83 1.82
CA GLU A 92 3.50 2.23 3.07
C GLU A 92 1.98 2.12 3.07
N VAL A 93 1.47 1.00 3.55
CA VAL A 93 0.04 0.71 3.66
C VAL A 93 -0.29 0.35 5.10
N PHE A 94 -1.24 1.05 5.70
CA PHE A 94 -1.77 0.74 7.01
C PHE A 94 -3.28 0.54 6.89
N ILE A 95 -3.75 -0.59 7.37
CA ILE A 95 -5.18 -0.92 7.44
C ILE A 95 -5.49 -1.27 8.88
N ASP A 96 -6.43 -0.56 9.46
CA ASP A 96 -6.92 -0.81 10.81
C ASP A 96 -8.44 -0.97 10.77
N GLU A 97 -8.93 -2.08 11.31
CA GLU A 97 -10.36 -2.35 11.43
C GLU A 97 -10.73 -2.64 12.88
N ASN A 98 -11.76 -1.97 13.35
CA ASN A 98 -12.43 -2.26 14.61
C ASN A 98 -13.92 -2.58 14.36
N GLU A 99 -14.75 -2.60 15.40
CA GLU A 99 -16.16 -2.99 15.29
C GLU A 99 -17.00 -2.08 14.39
N ASP A 100 -16.65 -0.80 14.24
CA ASP A 100 -17.46 0.21 13.55
C ASP A 100 -16.79 0.83 12.34
N VAL A 101 -15.46 0.76 12.27
CA VAL A 101 -14.67 1.54 11.31
C VAL A 101 -13.55 0.71 10.71
N CYS A 102 -13.40 0.78 9.40
CA CYS A 102 -12.20 0.36 8.68
C CYS A 102 -11.48 1.59 8.14
N SER A 103 -10.22 1.79 8.53
CA SER A 103 -9.37 2.87 8.06
C SER A 103 -8.23 2.33 7.20
N LEU A 104 -8.00 2.98 6.05
CA LEU A 104 -6.88 2.70 5.17
C LEU A 104 -6.04 3.97 5.04
N LYS A 105 -4.73 3.84 5.24
CA LYS A 105 -3.78 4.93 4.98
C LYS A 105 -2.69 4.43 4.05
N ILE A 106 -2.45 5.14 2.98
CA ILE A 106 -1.37 4.87 2.05
C ILE A 106 -0.48 6.09 2.02
N TYR A 107 0.79 5.87 2.31
CA TYR A 107 1.85 6.88 2.23
C TYR A 107 2.76 6.52 1.08
N ASN A 108 3.13 7.50 0.30
CA ASN A 108 4.12 7.31 -0.75
C ASN A 108 4.98 8.56 -0.94
N SER A 109 6.25 8.34 -1.31
CA SER A 109 7.12 9.43 -1.74
C SER A 109 6.55 10.08 -3.00
N ILE A 110 6.71 11.40 -3.11
CA ILE A 110 6.31 12.19 -4.29
C ILE A 110 7.42 13.17 -4.66
N SER A 111 7.47 13.58 -5.93
CA SER A 111 8.41 14.59 -6.41
C SER A 111 8.02 16.00 -5.97
N ASP A 112 8.99 16.92 -6.00
CA ASP A 112 8.75 18.33 -5.69
C ASP A 112 7.70 18.96 -6.61
N ASP A 113 7.62 18.53 -7.88
CA ASP A 113 6.61 19.02 -8.81
C ASP A 113 5.21 18.55 -8.42
N MET A 114 5.07 17.30 -7.91
CA MET A 114 3.80 16.84 -7.37
C MET A 114 3.42 17.60 -6.08
N VAL A 115 4.39 17.95 -5.22
CA VAL A 115 4.15 18.79 -4.05
C VAL A 115 3.61 20.17 -4.45
N LYS A 116 4.19 20.79 -5.47
CA LYS A 116 3.72 22.07 -6.01
C LYS A 116 2.30 21.95 -6.57
N ALA A 117 2.07 20.93 -7.42
CA ALA A 117 0.75 20.66 -8.02
C ALA A 117 -0.33 20.41 -6.94
N PHE A 118 0.02 19.74 -5.82
CA PHE A 118 -0.89 19.55 -4.71
C PHE A 118 -1.25 20.88 -4.03
N LYS A 119 -0.24 21.72 -3.74
CA LYS A 119 -0.44 23.06 -3.12
C LYS A 119 -1.27 23.99 -4.00
N GLU A 120 -1.15 23.89 -5.30
CA GLU A 120 -1.89 24.68 -6.29
C GLU A 120 -3.29 24.09 -6.61
N ASP A 121 -3.71 23.02 -5.91
CA ASP A 121 -4.95 22.28 -6.17
C ASP A 121 -5.10 21.81 -7.62
N THR A 122 -3.99 21.47 -8.26
CA THR A 122 -3.93 20.99 -9.64
C THR A 122 -3.66 19.50 -9.77
N LEU A 123 -3.20 18.84 -8.69
CA LEU A 123 -2.79 17.44 -8.69
C LEU A 123 -3.88 16.48 -9.19
N PHE A 124 -5.14 16.73 -8.83
CA PHE A 124 -6.29 15.90 -9.21
C PHE A 124 -7.03 16.42 -10.45
N LYS A 125 -6.57 17.54 -11.01
CA LYS A 125 -7.06 18.08 -12.27
C LYS A 125 -6.26 17.46 -13.41
N THR A 126 -6.53 16.19 -13.74
CA THR A 126 -5.86 15.46 -14.80
C THR A 126 -5.90 16.23 -16.13
N HIS A 127 -4.74 16.37 -16.78
CA HIS A 127 -4.65 16.87 -18.14
C HIS A 127 -5.58 16.05 -19.05
N LYS A 128 -6.39 16.74 -19.84
CA LYS A 128 -7.50 16.19 -20.67
C LYS A 128 -7.11 15.05 -21.63
N LYS A 129 -5.82 14.77 -21.84
CA LYS A 129 -5.34 13.74 -22.76
C LYS A 129 -5.23 12.33 -22.19
N ASP A 130 -5.10 12.17 -20.86
CA ASP A 130 -4.96 10.85 -20.21
C ASP A 130 -6.23 10.37 -19.48
N LYS A 131 -7.37 11.00 -19.75
CA LYS A 131 -8.66 10.75 -19.07
C LYS A 131 -9.19 9.30 -19.16
N LEU A 132 -8.71 8.51 -20.11
CA LEU A 132 -9.26 7.17 -20.36
C LEU A 132 -8.75 6.09 -19.39
N MET A 133 -7.58 6.29 -18.75
CA MET A 133 -7.01 5.30 -17.83
C MET A 133 -7.05 5.72 -16.35
N HIS A 134 -6.85 7.00 -16.01
CA HIS A 134 -6.71 7.49 -14.63
C HIS A 134 -8.00 8.01 -13.98
N GLY A 135 -9.04 8.34 -14.75
CA GLY A 135 -10.29 8.89 -14.24
C GLY A 135 -11.20 7.87 -13.55
N TYR A 136 -11.11 6.60 -13.92
CA TYR A 136 -12.01 5.56 -13.42
C TYR A 136 -11.61 5.06 -12.03
N GLY A 137 -10.32 4.98 -11.71
CA GLY A 137 -9.84 4.46 -10.44
C GLY A 137 -10.32 5.28 -9.24
N LEU A 138 -10.14 6.59 -9.27
CA LEU A 138 -10.60 7.48 -8.20
C LEU A 138 -12.13 7.56 -8.12
N LYS A 139 -12.82 7.44 -9.27
CA LYS A 139 -14.29 7.35 -9.27
C LYS A 139 -14.76 6.12 -8.53
N ASN A 140 -14.19 4.96 -8.82
CA ASN A 140 -14.53 3.70 -8.15
C ASN A 140 -14.27 3.78 -6.63
N VAL A 141 -13.14 4.38 -6.23
CA VAL A 141 -12.85 4.63 -4.80
C VAL A 141 -13.92 5.51 -4.17
N ASN A 142 -14.29 6.63 -4.82
CA ASN A 142 -15.33 7.53 -4.31
C ASN A 142 -16.70 6.86 -4.21
N ASP A 143 -17.05 5.96 -5.15
CA ASP A 143 -18.31 5.22 -5.11
C ASP A 143 -18.34 4.25 -3.91
N VAL A 144 -17.24 3.56 -3.61
CA VAL A 144 -17.11 2.74 -2.41
C VAL A 144 -17.18 3.60 -1.15
N VAL A 145 -16.43 4.70 -1.09
CA VAL A 145 -16.42 5.62 0.05
C VAL A 145 -17.84 6.12 0.36
N LYS A 146 -18.60 6.51 -0.66
CA LYS A 146 -20.01 6.91 -0.50
C LYS A 146 -20.90 5.79 0.01
N LYS A 147 -20.72 4.57 -0.54
CA LYS A 147 -21.49 3.38 -0.14
C LYS A 147 -21.39 3.11 1.37
N TYR A 148 -20.22 3.30 1.94
CA TYR A 148 -19.96 3.08 3.37
C TYR A 148 -20.03 4.36 4.20
N ASN A 149 -20.69 5.42 3.72
CA ASN A 149 -20.77 6.73 4.36
C ASN A 149 -19.41 7.26 4.83
N GLY A 150 -18.37 6.89 4.11
CA GLY A 150 -16.97 7.13 4.45
C GLY A 150 -16.45 8.49 4.03
N ARG A 151 -15.13 8.65 4.18
CA ARG A 151 -14.40 9.85 3.77
C ARG A 151 -13.06 9.45 3.16
N ILE A 152 -12.63 10.23 2.17
CA ILE A 152 -11.27 10.16 1.61
C ILE A 152 -10.62 11.53 1.77
N ASN A 153 -9.37 11.56 2.19
CA ASN A 153 -8.59 12.77 2.35
C ASN A 153 -7.17 12.56 1.86
N TYR A 154 -6.56 13.62 1.34
CA TYR A 154 -5.17 13.65 0.92
C TYR A 154 -4.45 14.75 1.66
N SER A 155 -3.22 14.48 2.09
CA SER A 155 -2.36 15.45 2.76
C SER A 155 -0.89 15.19 2.46
N ILE A 156 -0.07 16.25 2.53
CA ILE A 156 1.39 16.12 2.46
C ILE A 156 1.93 16.08 3.87
N ILE A 157 2.78 15.07 4.14
CA ILE A 157 3.49 14.88 5.40
C ILE A 157 4.96 15.23 5.18
N GLY A 158 5.49 16.11 6.02
CA GLY A 158 6.86 16.60 5.84
C GLY A 158 7.03 17.36 4.51
N THR A 159 8.07 17.01 3.75
CA THR A 159 8.42 17.72 2.52
C THR A 159 7.87 17.06 1.26
N CYS A 160 7.88 15.73 1.17
CA CYS A 160 7.61 14.99 -0.07
C CYS A 160 6.97 13.60 0.14
N VAL A 161 6.07 13.49 1.12
CA VAL A 161 5.26 12.29 1.33
C VAL A 161 3.79 12.64 1.18
N LEU A 162 3.11 12.00 0.22
CA LEU A 162 1.66 12.06 0.09
C LEU A 162 1.04 10.99 1.00
N CYS A 163 0.06 11.39 1.79
CA CYS A 163 -0.80 10.51 2.56
C CYS A 163 -2.20 10.54 1.97
N CYS A 164 -2.69 9.40 1.52
CA CYS A 164 -4.10 9.17 1.20
C CYS A 164 -4.74 8.41 2.37
N SER A 165 -5.79 8.97 2.97
CA SER A 165 -6.52 8.38 4.09
C SER A 165 -7.97 8.15 3.71
N VAL A 166 -8.44 6.91 3.86
CA VAL A 166 -9.83 6.50 3.64
C VAL A 166 -10.39 5.95 4.95
N ILE A 167 -11.59 6.37 5.28
CA ILE A 167 -12.36 5.86 6.43
C ILE A 167 -13.68 5.34 5.90
N LEU A 168 -14.01 4.09 6.22
CA LEU A 168 -15.26 3.42 5.84
C LEU A 168 -15.97 2.98 7.11
N TYR A 169 -17.26 3.23 7.20
CA TYR A 169 -18.06 2.86 8.37
C TYR A 169 -18.87 1.61 8.11
N ARG A 170 -19.26 0.90 9.18
CA ARG A 170 -20.17 -0.24 9.09
C ARG A 170 -21.45 0.14 8.32
N GLU A 171 -21.84 -0.69 7.38
CA GLU A 171 -23.17 -0.58 6.72
C GLU A 171 -24.26 -0.78 7.80
N LYS A 172 -25.18 0.19 7.95
CA LYS A 172 -26.27 0.13 8.94
C LYS A 172 -27.38 -0.81 8.49
#